data_b85a15f6114a3dd53cfbda285c8d38de
#
_entry.id   b85a15f6114a3dd53cfbda285c8d38de
#
_cell.length_a   1.000
_cell.length_b   1.000
_cell.length_c   1.000
_cell.angle_alpha   90.00
_cell.angle_beta   90.00
_cell.angle_gamma   90.00
#
_symmetry.space_group_name_H-M   'P 1'
#
loop_
_entity.id
_entity.type
_entity.pdbx_description
1 polymer ?
#
loop_
_entity_poly.entity_id
_entity_poly.type
_entity_poly.pdbx_seq_one_letter_code
_entity_poly.pdbx_strand_id
1 'polypeptide(L)'
;GNTRIRKIVKTKKSAKVIYKKIAKVSGYQLQLSRSSKFKKAVTKTTKKISYKFKKLKANKKYYERVRGYVKTSNGTAYGKWRKKNFKTAK
;
A
#
# COMPACT_ATOMS: atom_id res chain seq x y z
N GLY A 1 11.68 10.90 -5.63
CA GLY A 1 10.73 10.34 -6.58
C GLY A 1 9.54 9.67 -5.91
N ASN A 2 8.55 9.34 -6.72
CA ASN A 2 7.34 8.69 -6.26
C ASN A 2 7.30 7.25 -6.75
N THR A 3 6.79 6.36 -5.90
CA THR A 3 6.53 4.99 -6.32
C THR A 3 5.25 4.93 -7.16
N ARG A 4 4.93 3.78 -7.67
CA ARG A 4 3.64 3.51 -8.32
C ARG A 4 3.29 2.05 -8.08
N ILE A 5 2.00 1.76 -8.08
CA ILE A 5 1.54 0.39 -7.92
C ILE A 5 1.69 -0.32 -9.27
N ARG A 6 2.47 -1.40 -9.29
CA ARG A 6 2.71 -2.17 -10.50
C ARG A 6 1.68 -3.27 -10.70
N LYS A 7 1.29 -3.93 -9.61
CA LYS A 7 0.41 -5.08 -9.69
C LYS A 7 -0.21 -5.37 -8.33
N ILE A 8 -1.44 -5.85 -8.32
CA ILE A 8 -2.07 -6.39 -7.11
C ILE A 8 -2.48 -7.82 -7.43
N VAL A 9 -1.91 -8.77 -6.69
CA VAL A 9 -2.27 -10.19 -6.80
C VAL A 9 -3.24 -10.49 -5.67
N LYS A 10 -4.49 -10.74 -6.04
CA LYS A 10 -5.56 -10.91 -5.05
C LYS A 10 -6.05 -12.36 -5.02
N THR A 11 -6.45 -12.79 -3.84
CA THR A 11 -7.10 -14.06 -3.62
C THR A 11 -8.42 -13.79 -2.90
N LYS A 12 -9.06 -14.85 -2.42
CA LYS A 12 -10.30 -14.72 -1.65
C LYS A 12 -10.13 -13.85 -0.41
N LYS A 13 -9.01 -14.02 0.28
CA LYS A 13 -8.81 -13.39 1.61
C LYS A 13 -7.50 -12.66 1.74
N SER A 14 -6.82 -12.38 0.63
CA SER A 14 -5.55 -11.67 0.68
C SER A 14 -5.32 -10.85 -0.57
N ALA A 15 -4.36 -9.92 -0.48
CA ALA A 15 -3.92 -9.14 -1.62
C ALA A 15 -2.45 -8.80 -1.44
N LYS A 16 -1.65 -9.14 -2.43
CA LYS A 16 -0.24 -8.76 -2.46
C LYS A 16 -0.10 -7.56 -3.38
N VAL A 17 0.37 -6.46 -2.82
CA VAL A 17 0.59 -5.22 -3.55
C VAL A 17 2.06 -5.14 -3.91
N ILE A 18 2.34 -4.98 -5.20
CA ILE A 18 3.71 -4.85 -5.73
C ILE A 18 3.82 -3.46 -6.31
N TYR A 19 4.86 -2.72 -5.92
CA TYR A 19 5.04 -1.34 -6.34
C TYR A 19 6.48 -1.10 -6.79
N LYS A 20 6.69 0.04 -7.46
CA LYS A 20 7.98 0.39 -8.03
C LYS A 20 8.97 0.76 -6.93
N LYS A 21 10.17 0.21 -7.00
CA LYS A 21 11.28 0.60 -6.14
C LYS A 21 11.74 2.01 -6.51
N ILE A 22 11.99 2.84 -5.51
CA ILE A 22 12.58 4.16 -5.70
C ILE A 22 13.86 4.26 -4.89
N ALA A 23 14.84 4.96 -5.48
CA ALA A 23 16.15 5.10 -4.86
C ALA A 23 16.10 6.03 -3.65
N LYS A 24 17.00 5.79 -2.70
CA LYS A 24 17.24 6.68 -1.55
C LYS A 24 16.05 6.87 -0.62
N VAL A 25 15.11 5.93 -0.59
CA VAL A 25 14.04 5.98 0.41
C VAL A 25 14.39 5.12 1.60
N SER A 26 13.87 5.49 2.76
CA SER A 26 14.02 4.70 3.98
C SER A 26 13.08 3.50 3.99
N GLY A 27 11.95 3.60 3.31
CA GLY A 27 10.98 2.53 3.22
C GLY A 27 9.72 3.00 2.55
N TYR A 28 8.67 2.18 2.68
CA TYR A 28 7.37 2.44 2.07
C TYR A 28 6.28 2.32 3.13
N GLN A 29 5.27 3.15 3.00
CA GLN A 29 4.10 3.11 3.87
C GLN A 29 2.88 2.77 3.01
N LEU A 30 2.11 1.78 3.46
CA LEU A 30 0.91 1.33 2.76
C LEU A 30 -0.30 1.49 3.66
N GLN A 31 -1.43 1.80 3.05
CA GLN A 31 -2.71 1.83 3.77
C GLN A 31 -3.74 1.03 2.99
N LEU A 32 -4.59 0.32 3.72
CA LEU A 32 -5.69 -0.47 3.17
C LEU A 32 -6.96 -0.09 3.90
N SER A 33 -8.03 0.13 3.15
CA SER A 33 -9.32 0.49 3.74
C SER A 33 -10.47 -0.04 2.88
N ARG A 34 -11.64 -0.17 3.49
CA ARG A 34 -12.89 -0.44 2.79
C ARG A 34 -13.53 0.84 2.25
N SER A 35 -13.00 2.00 2.65
CA SER A 35 -13.51 3.31 2.28
C SER A 35 -12.58 3.97 1.27
N SER A 36 -13.14 4.59 0.23
CA SER A 36 -12.37 5.37 -0.74
C SER A 36 -11.68 6.57 -0.09
N LYS A 37 -12.14 7.00 1.06
CA LYS A 37 -11.55 8.10 1.82
C LYS A 37 -10.56 7.60 2.87
N PHE A 38 -10.22 6.32 2.85
CA PHE A 38 -9.26 5.69 3.76
C PHE A 38 -9.61 5.86 5.23
N LYS A 39 -10.90 5.79 5.55
CA LYS A 39 -11.35 5.77 6.94
C LYS A 39 -10.99 4.43 7.57
N LYS A 40 -10.57 4.46 8.83
CA LYS A 40 -10.17 3.27 9.59
C LYS A 40 -9.15 2.43 8.83
N ALA A 41 -8.22 3.07 8.13
CA ALA A 41 -7.23 2.37 7.33
C ALA A 41 -6.25 1.60 8.19
N VAL A 42 -5.87 0.42 7.70
CA VAL A 42 -4.75 -0.35 8.26
C VAL A 42 -3.48 0.19 7.63
N THR A 43 -2.56 0.65 8.46
CA THR A 43 -1.29 1.22 8.00
C THR A 43 -0.16 0.26 8.26
N LYS A 44 0.64 -0.02 7.23
CA LYS A 44 1.82 -0.89 7.32
C LYS A 44 3.02 -0.19 6.73
N THR A 45 4.19 -0.52 7.27
CA THR A 45 5.46 0.06 6.84
C THR A 45 6.42 -1.09 6.53
N THR A 46 7.13 -1.00 5.42
CA THR A 46 8.08 -2.04 5.02
C THR A 46 9.18 -1.43 4.15
N LYS A 47 10.34 -2.07 4.17
CA LYS A 47 11.44 -1.71 3.26
C LYS A 47 11.40 -2.50 1.95
N LYS A 48 10.52 -3.48 1.85
CA LYS A 48 10.37 -4.32 0.66
C LYS A 48 9.50 -3.60 -0.38
N ILE A 49 9.61 -4.04 -1.62
CA ILE A 49 8.82 -3.47 -2.72
C ILE A 49 7.49 -4.19 -2.93
N SER A 50 7.10 -5.00 -1.97
CA SER A 50 5.80 -5.66 -1.97
C SER A 50 5.32 -5.86 -0.55
N TYR A 51 4.00 -5.94 -0.40
CA TYR A 51 3.40 -6.24 0.89
C TYR A 51 2.12 -7.04 0.68
N LYS A 52 1.93 -8.08 1.48
CA LYS A 52 0.74 -8.92 1.41
C LYS A 52 -0.18 -8.63 2.59
N PHE A 53 -1.38 -8.15 2.29
CA PHE A 53 -2.44 -8.00 3.28
C PHE A 53 -3.20 -9.31 3.39
N LYS A 54 -3.37 -9.79 4.62
CA LYS A 54 -4.03 -11.06 4.92
C LYS A 54 -5.32 -10.83 5.68
N LYS A 55 -6.10 -11.89 5.84
CA LYS A 55 -7.35 -11.87 6.61
C LYS A 55 -8.36 -10.87 6.07
N LEU A 56 -8.40 -10.73 4.76
CA LEU A 56 -9.39 -9.90 4.10
C LEU A 56 -10.70 -10.68 3.94
N LYS A 57 -11.78 -9.95 3.68
CA LYS A 57 -13.08 -10.55 3.40
C LYS A 57 -13.18 -10.87 1.92
N ALA A 58 -13.76 -12.02 1.60
CA ALA A 58 -13.95 -12.44 0.21
C ALA A 58 -15.01 -11.57 -0.48
N ASN A 59 -14.85 -11.40 -1.78
CA ASN A 59 -15.82 -10.69 -2.63
C ASN A 59 -16.16 -9.29 -2.12
N LYS A 60 -15.13 -8.57 -1.63
CA LYS A 60 -15.29 -7.21 -1.10
C LYS A 60 -14.32 -6.26 -1.76
N LYS A 61 -14.75 -5.02 -1.95
CA LYS A 61 -13.93 -3.98 -2.54
C LYS A 61 -13.05 -3.33 -1.47
N TYR A 62 -11.77 -3.17 -1.81
CA TYR A 62 -10.79 -2.53 -0.96
C TYR A 62 -10.09 -1.42 -1.71
N TYR A 63 -9.64 -0.43 -0.96
CA TYR A 63 -8.83 0.68 -1.48
C TYR A 63 -7.47 0.61 -0.83
N GLU A 64 -6.44 0.72 -1.65
CA GLU A 64 -5.06 0.61 -1.21
C GLU A 64 -4.27 1.81 -1.73
N ARG A 65 -3.30 2.27 -0.95
CA ARG A 65 -2.38 3.31 -1.40
C ARG A 65 -1.01 3.08 -0.79
N VAL A 66 0.02 3.56 -1.48
CA VAL A 66 1.41 3.41 -1.07
C VAL A 66 2.17 4.70 -1.35
N ARG A 67 3.14 4.99 -0.50
CA ARG A 67 4.08 6.08 -0.69
C ARG A 67 5.45 5.68 -0.14
N GLY A 68 6.51 6.28 -0.69
CA GLY A 68 7.84 6.16 -0.09
C GLY A 68 8.00 7.19 1.01
N TYR A 69 8.95 6.94 1.91
CA TYR A 69 9.32 7.92 2.92
C TYR A 69 10.82 7.94 3.13
N VAL A 70 11.32 9.09 3.57
CA VAL A 70 12.73 9.29 3.89
C VAL A 70 12.82 9.85 5.30
N LYS A 71 13.59 9.20 6.14
CA LYS A 71 13.87 9.72 7.49
C LYS A 71 15.01 10.72 7.42
N THR A 72 14.79 11.88 7.97
CA THR A 72 15.80 12.93 8.03
C THR A 72 16.01 13.38 9.48
N SER A 73 17.04 14.18 9.71
CA SER A 73 17.29 14.74 11.04
C SER A 73 16.14 15.65 11.52
N ASN A 74 15.37 16.19 10.60
CA ASN A 74 14.25 17.09 10.92
C ASN A 74 12.89 16.40 10.90
N GLY A 75 12.85 15.07 10.79
CA GLY A 75 11.62 14.31 10.76
C GLY A 75 11.52 13.43 9.52
N THR A 76 10.31 13.05 9.15
CA THR A 76 10.07 12.14 8.03
C THR A 76 9.45 12.91 6.88
N ALA A 77 10.03 12.77 5.69
CA ALA A 77 9.49 13.31 4.45
C ALA A 77 8.78 12.20 3.68
N TYR A 78 7.57 12.48 3.18
CA TYR A 78 6.77 11.51 2.46
C TYR A 78 6.61 11.90 1.00
N GLY A 79 6.63 10.89 0.12
CA GLY A 79 6.27 11.08 -1.28
C GLY A 79 4.74 11.13 -1.44
N LYS A 80 4.29 11.24 -2.67
CA LYS A 80 2.86 11.26 -2.97
C LYS A 80 2.26 9.88 -2.81
N TRP A 81 1.03 9.83 -2.33
CA TRP A 81 0.25 8.60 -2.31
C TRP A 81 -0.10 8.17 -3.73
N ARG A 82 0.05 6.86 -3.99
CA ARG A 82 -0.44 6.24 -5.21
C ARG A 82 -1.55 5.26 -4.81
N LYS A 83 -2.72 5.46 -5.38
CA LYS A 83 -3.93 4.72 -5.00
C LYS A 83 -4.34 3.72 -6.07
N LYS A 84 -4.89 2.60 -5.62
CA LYS A 84 -5.53 1.64 -6.50
C LYS A 84 -6.60 0.89 -5.69
N ASN A 85 -7.71 0.56 -6.33
CA ASN A 85 -8.70 -0.28 -5.69
C ASN A 85 -8.69 -1.68 -6.31
N PHE A 86 -9.24 -2.61 -5.58
CA PHE A 86 -9.38 -3.98 -6.04
C PHE A 86 -10.54 -4.66 -5.32
N LYS A 87 -11.01 -5.75 -5.87
CA LYS A 87 -12.04 -6.57 -5.24
C LYS A 87 -11.46 -7.96 -5.03
N THR A 88 -11.56 -8.48 -3.80
CA THR A 88 -11.09 -9.83 -3.51
C THR A 88 -11.90 -10.86 -4.29
N ALA A 89 -11.31 -12.04 -4.52
CA ALA A 89 -11.98 -13.12 -5.22
C ALA A 89 -13.20 -13.62 -4.45
N LYS A 90 -14.14 -14.19 -5.18
CA LYS A 90 -15.35 -14.75 -4.58
C LYS A 90 -15.10 -16.02 -3.79
#